data_1ba692f3cbc327c13a0af85a21fcc824
#
_entry.id   1ba692f3cbc327c13a0af85a21fcc824
#
_cell.length_a   1.000
_cell.length_b   1.000
_cell.length_c   1.000
_cell.angle_alpha   90.00
_cell.angle_beta   90.00
_cell.angle_gamma   90.00
#
_symmetry.space_group_name_H-M   'P 1'
#
loop_
_entity.id
_entity.type
_entity.pdbx_description
1 polymer ?
#
loop_
_entity_poly.entity_id
_entity_poly.type
_entity_poly.pdbx_seq_one_letter_code
_entity_poly.pdbx_strand_id
1 'polypeptide(L)'
;CVKKKYDCRATLHIHYILVRGEYRSLGIASRLLNEMERSADAWLAQSECLRGRVFSFCEQNAPELMTSEEYFTDCLHARIDQCDRLAWWCKKGYNRLRFNYFQPSLSEDAKACTILTLNVKQASGTQVPALILQEHLRRFFYISVLKAHEDGTASRLVGWLGTQNRIEVEGRPAFYKRLQKSFYSSEAVTRRPLSLLFDEPNVTG
;
A
#
# COMPACT_ATOMS: atom_id res chain seq x y z
N CYS A 1 35.56 -14.33 -12.06
CA CYS A 1 34.56 -13.25 -12.03
C CYS A 1 33.18 -13.86 -11.83
N VAL A 2 32.73 -13.98 -10.56
CA VAL A 2 31.38 -14.49 -10.26
C VAL A 2 30.40 -13.36 -10.57
N LYS A 3 29.75 -13.42 -11.73
CA LYS A 3 28.56 -12.59 -11.99
C LYS A 3 27.53 -13.00 -10.95
N LYS A 4 27.36 -12.20 -9.88
CA LYS A 4 26.18 -12.25 -9.03
C LYS A 4 24.98 -12.12 -9.95
N LYS A 5 24.25 -13.21 -10.13
CA LYS A 5 23.00 -13.25 -10.87
C LYS A 5 22.02 -12.40 -10.07
N TYR A 6 21.93 -11.11 -10.40
CA TYR A 6 20.91 -10.26 -9.81
C TYR A 6 19.57 -10.85 -10.27
N ASP A 7 18.79 -11.29 -9.31
CA ASP A 7 17.41 -11.72 -9.52
C ASP A 7 16.59 -10.44 -9.80
N CYS A 8 16.72 -9.93 -11.02
CA CYS A 8 16.05 -8.70 -11.46
C CYS A 8 14.56 -8.98 -11.51
N ARG A 9 13.84 -8.45 -10.53
CA ARG A 9 12.38 -8.56 -10.46
C ARG A 9 11.75 -7.23 -10.85
N ALA A 10 10.66 -7.30 -11.60
CA ALA A 10 9.88 -6.11 -11.94
C ALA A 10 8.99 -5.70 -10.76
N THR A 11 8.78 -4.42 -10.63
CA THR A 11 7.82 -3.84 -9.68
C THR A 11 6.84 -2.93 -10.42
N LEU A 12 5.57 -2.97 -10.01
CA LEU A 12 4.53 -2.08 -10.45
C LEU A 12 4.12 -1.19 -9.27
N HIS A 13 4.01 0.12 -9.48
CA HIS A 13 3.41 1.01 -8.50
C HIS A 13 2.07 1.52 -9.02
N ILE A 14 1.01 1.31 -8.25
CA ILE A 14 -0.32 1.78 -8.58
C ILE A 14 -0.57 3.06 -7.80
N HIS A 15 -0.53 4.18 -8.50
CA HIS A 15 -0.77 5.49 -7.90
C HIS A 15 -2.26 5.71 -7.60
N TYR A 16 -3.10 5.54 -8.62
CA TYR A 16 -4.53 5.81 -8.52
C TYR A 16 -5.34 4.87 -9.38
N ILE A 17 -6.48 4.45 -8.85
CA ILE A 17 -7.58 3.87 -9.62
C ILE A 17 -8.82 4.70 -9.27
N LEU A 18 -9.28 5.49 -10.22
CA LEU A 18 -10.42 6.38 -10.05
C LEU A 18 -11.57 5.92 -10.94
N VAL A 19 -12.75 5.77 -10.34
CA VAL A 19 -14.00 5.48 -11.05
C VAL A 19 -15.03 6.51 -10.58
N ARG A 20 -15.61 7.24 -11.54
CA ARG A 20 -16.66 8.22 -11.26
C ARG A 20 -17.83 7.54 -10.54
N GLY A 21 -18.50 8.29 -9.65
CA GLY A 21 -19.52 7.76 -8.75
C GLY A 21 -20.61 6.95 -9.45
N GLU A 22 -21.10 7.47 -10.58
CA GLU A 22 -22.14 6.86 -11.39
C GLU A 22 -21.77 5.52 -12.04
N TYR A 23 -20.47 5.23 -12.14
CA TYR A 23 -19.94 3.98 -12.73
C TYR A 23 -19.36 3.03 -11.67
N ARG A 24 -19.52 3.34 -10.38
CA ARG A 24 -19.07 2.45 -9.30
C ARG A 24 -19.97 1.22 -9.23
N SER A 25 -19.51 0.19 -8.53
CA SER A 25 -20.18 -1.11 -8.38
C SER A 25 -20.38 -1.93 -9.68
N LEU A 26 -19.94 -1.40 -10.83
CA LEU A 26 -19.98 -2.09 -12.13
C LEU A 26 -18.72 -2.95 -12.40
N GLY A 27 -17.86 -3.14 -11.40
CA GLY A 27 -16.64 -3.92 -11.55
C GLY A 27 -15.50 -3.25 -12.34
N ILE A 28 -15.65 -1.97 -12.73
CA ILE A 28 -14.69 -1.26 -13.59
C ILE A 28 -13.31 -1.17 -12.93
N ALA A 29 -13.23 -0.78 -11.65
CA ALA A 29 -11.96 -0.71 -10.93
C ALA A 29 -11.24 -2.07 -10.90
N SER A 30 -11.99 -3.16 -10.74
CA SER A 30 -11.44 -4.53 -10.76
C SER A 30 -10.90 -4.90 -12.12
N ARG A 31 -11.59 -4.53 -13.20
CA ARG A 31 -11.12 -4.78 -14.57
C ARG A 31 -9.87 -3.98 -14.89
N LEU A 32 -9.84 -2.70 -14.53
CA LEU A 32 -8.66 -1.84 -14.70
C LEU A 32 -7.45 -2.41 -13.96
N LEU A 33 -7.62 -2.79 -12.69
CA LEU A 33 -6.54 -3.38 -11.89
C LEU A 33 -6.02 -4.67 -12.52
N ASN A 34 -6.91 -5.58 -12.88
CA ASN A 34 -6.53 -6.86 -13.49
C ASN A 34 -5.79 -6.63 -14.82
N GLU A 35 -6.22 -5.66 -15.63
CA GLU A 35 -5.58 -5.37 -16.91
C GLU A 35 -4.18 -4.75 -16.73
N MET A 36 -4.00 -3.84 -15.75
CA MET A 36 -2.68 -3.31 -15.41
C MET A 36 -1.72 -4.41 -14.96
N GLU A 37 -2.18 -5.30 -14.07
CA GLU A 37 -1.39 -6.43 -13.58
C GLU A 37 -1.04 -7.39 -14.72
N ARG A 38 -2.00 -7.75 -15.55
CA ARG A 38 -1.81 -8.61 -16.72
C ARG A 38 -0.81 -8.02 -17.72
N SER A 39 -0.91 -6.72 -17.97
CA SER A 39 0.02 -6.01 -18.86
C SER A 39 1.44 -5.98 -18.29
N ALA A 40 1.60 -5.79 -16.98
CA ALA A 40 2.89 -5.83 -16.32
C ALA A 40 3.51 -7.25 -16.36
N ASP A 41 2.73 -8.29 -16.13
CA ASP A 41 3.19 -9.68 -16.24
C ASP A 41 3.55 -10.05 -17.70
N ALA A 42 2.76 -9.59 -18.68
CA ALA A 42 3.07 -9.81 -20.10
C ALA A 42 4.35 -9.09 -20.53
N TRP A 43 4.56 -7.87 -20.05
CA TRP A 43 5.80 -7.13 -20.29
C TRP A 43 7.01 -7.84 -19.65
N LEU A 44 6.86 -8.32 -18.42
CA LEU A 44 7.89 -9.08 -17.74
C LEU A 44 8.25 -10.37 -18.51
N ALA A 45 7.26 -11.08 -19.05
CA ALA A 45 7.45 -12.31 -19.79
C ALA A 45 8.28 -12.11 -21.08
N GLN A 46 8.26 -10.90 -21.66
CA GLN A 46 9.06 -10.54 -22.83
C GLN A 46 10.51 -10.16 -22.48
N SER A 47 10.83 -10.00 -21.22
CA SER A 47 12.17 -9.60 -20.78
C SER A 47 13.07 -10.82 -20.57
N GLU A 48 14.20 -10.86 -21.26
CA GLU A 48 15.19 -11.91 -21.08
C GLU A 48 15.89 -11.86 -19.70
N CYS A 49 15.94 -10.67 -19.10
CA CYS A 49 16.67 -10.42 -17.86
C CYS A 49 15.81 -10.58 -16.60
N LEU A 50 14.49 -10.49 -16.74
CA LEU A 50 13.57 -10.52 -15.61
C LEU A 50 12.88 -11.88 -15.52
N ARG A 51 12.84 -12.44 -14.33
CA ARG A 51 12.19 -13.72 -14.06
C ARG A 51 11.28 -13.61 -12.84
N GLY A 52 10.19 -14.38 -12.85
CA GLY A 52 9.25 -14.42 -11.75
C GLY A 52 8.01 -13.59 -11.99
N ARG A 53 7.33 -13.21 -10.93
CA ARG A 53 6.14 -12.36 -10.99
C ARG A 53 6.45 -10.94 -10.56
N VAL A 54 5.66 -10.00 -11.05
CA VAL A 54 5.72 -8.59 -10.66
C VAL A 54 5.28 -8.45 -9.20
N PHE A 55 6.04 -7.67 -8.42
CA PHE A 55 5.56 -7.15 -7.14
C PHE A 55 4.75 -5.89 -7.41
N SER A 56 3.48 -5.91 -7.06
CA SER A 56 2.61 -4.75 -7.24
C SER A 56 2.44 -4.03 -5.90
N PHE A 57 2.75 -2.73 -5.86
CA PHE A 57 2.67 -1.89 -4.67
C PHE A 57 1.60 -0.82 -4.85
N CYS A 58 0.96 -0.43 -3.75
CA CYS A 58 0.11 0.77 -3.69
C CYS A 58 0.16 1.40 -2.30
N GLU A 59 0.05 2.71 -2.25
CA GLU A 59 -0.14 3.46 -1.02
C GLU A 59 -1.62 3.50 -0.66
N GLN A 60 -1.91 3.42 0.64
CA GLN A 60 -3.26 3.52 1.15
C GLN A 60 -3.28 4.27 2.46
N ASN A 61 -4.33 5.04 2.68
CA ASN A 61 -4.56 5.63 3.99
C ASN A 61 -4.68 4.54 5.05
N ALA A 62 -4.15 4.82 6.22
CA ALA A 62 -4.27 4.01 7.42
C ALA A 62 -5.29 4.68 8.35
N PRO A 63 -6.56 4.28 8.33
CA PRO A 63 -7.60 4.90 9.14
C PRO A 63 -7.26 4.99 10.62
N GLU A 64 -6.50 4.01 11.12
CA GLU A 64 -6.02 3.96 12.50
C GLU A 64 -5.00 5.04 12.87
N LEU A 65 -4.39 5.69 11.88
CA LEU A 65 -3.44 6.79 12.07
C LEU A 65 -4.05 8.16 11.79
N MET A 66 -5.31 8.19 11.34
CA MET A 66 -6.02 9.41 10.99
C MET A 66 -6.77 9.97 12.19
N THR A 67 -6.85 11.29 12.28
CA THR A 67 -7.85 11.93 13.14
C THR A 67 -9.25 11.71 12.59
N SER A 68 -10.27 11.86 13.43
CA SER A 68 -11.67 11.76 12.97
C SER A 68 -11.97 12.76 11.85
N GLU A 69 -11.43 13.98 11.94
CA GLU A 69 -11.61 15.02 10.92
C GLU A 69 -10.98 14.62 9.58
N GLU A 70 -9.72 14.13 9.58
CA GLU A 70 -9.03 13.63 8.38
C GLU A 70 -9.81 12.49 7.74
N TYR A 71 -10.30 11.55 8.56
CA TYR A 71 -11.08 10.41 8.08
C TYR A 71 -12.37 10.86 7.39
N PHE A 72 -13.17 11.70 8.06
CA PHE A 72 -14.43 12.18 7.50
C PHE A 72 -14.22 13.05 6.26
N THR A 73 -13.20 13.91 6.28
CA THR A 73 -12.86 14.77 5.14
C THR A 73 -12.51 13.93 3.92
N ASP A 74 -11.66 12.91 4.08
CA ASP A 74 -11.30 12.03 2.96
C ASP A 74 -12.50 11.20 2.48
N CYS A 75 -13.31 10.64 3.38
CA CYS A 75 -14.54 9.92 3.01
C CYS A 75 -15.49 10.81 2.21
N LEU A 76 -15.66 12.08 2.61
CA LEU A 76 -16.50 13.03 1.93
C LEU A 76 -15.98 13.36 0.52
N HIS A 77 -14.69 13.64 0.40
CA HIS A 77 -14.06 13.94 -0.88
C HIS A 77 -14.03 12.74 -1.82
N ALA A 78 -13.66 11.58 -1.31
CA ALA A 78 -13.60 10.34 -2.08
C ALA A 78 -14.99 9.78 -2.40
N ARG A 79 -16.04 10.17 -1.66
CA ARG A 79 -17.39 9.59 -1.69
C ARG A 79 -17.37 8.06 -1.54
N ILE A 80 -16.48 7.59 -0.70
CA ILE A 80 -16.34 6.17 -0.33
C ILE A 80 -15.72 6.11 1.07
N ASP A 81 -16.21 5.21 1.88
CA ASP A 81 -15.64 4.96 3.19
C ASP A 81 -14.20 4.42 3.09
N GLN A 82 -13.30 4.93 3.94
CA GLN A 82 -11.89 4.51 3.96
C GLN A 82 -11.71 3.02 4.19
N CYS A 83 -12.54 2.46 5.07
CA CYS A 83 -12.48 1.04 5.42
C CYS A 83 -13.00 0.15 4.30
N ASP A 84 -14.04 0.60 3.57
CA ASP A 84 -14.52 -0.09 2.37
C ASP A 84 -13.45 -0.10 1.28
N ARG A 85 -12.71 1.00 1.13
CA ARG A 85 -11.58 1.10 0.21
C ARG A 85 -10.48 0.10 0.58
N LEU A 86 -10.07 0.06 1.84
CA LEU A 86 -9.11 -0.93 2.33
C LEU A 86 -9.59 -2.37 2.15
N ALA A 87 -10.85 -2.64 2.46
CA ALA A 87 -11.45 -3.95 2.28
C ALA A 87 -11.42 -4.40 0.82
N TRP A 88 -11.67 -3.48 -0.11
CA TRP A 88 -11.58 -3.75 -1.54
C TRP A 88 -10.15 -4.14 -1.95
N TRP A 89 -9.13 -3.40 -1.52
CA TRP A 89 -7.73 -3.71 -1.81
C TRP A 89 -7.30 -5.04 -1.21
N CYS A 90 -7.71 -5.33 0.03
CA CYS A 90 -7.44 -6.62 0.67
C CYS A 90 -8.08 -7.78 -0.11
N LYS A 91 -9.33 -7.62 -0.62
CA LYS A 91 -9.97 -8.61 -1.48
C LYS A 91 -9.20 -8.83 -2.78
N LYS A 92 -8.50 -7.81 -3.28
CA LYS A 92 -7.64 -7.90 -4.47
C LYS A 92 -6.26 -8.50 -4.19
N GLY A 93 -5.96 -8.82 -2.93
CA GLY A 93 -4.71 -9.47 -2.52
C GLY A 93 -3.60 -8.50 -2.10
N TYR A 94 -3.89 -7.21 -1.99
CA TYR A 94 -2.95 -6.22 -1.49
C TYR A 94 -2.97 -6.25 0.04
N ASN A 95 -1.82 -6.59 0.62
CA ASN A 95 -1.63 -6.71 2.06
C ASN A 95 -0.59 -5.71 2.54
N ARG A 96 -0.79 -5.19 3.74
CA ARG A 96 0.09 -4.19 4.36
C ARG A 96 1.48 -4.76 4.62
N LEU A 97 2.50 -3.97 4.34
CA LEU A 97 3.87 -4.22 4.78
C LEU A 97 4.07 -3.73 6.21
N ARG A 98 4.67 -4.55 7.06
CA ARG A 98 4.90 -4.22 8.49
C ARG A 98 6.15 -3.39 8.68
N PHE A 99 6.06 -2.10 8.40
CA PHE A 99 7.05 -1.10 8.76
C PHE A 99 6.42 0.29 8.82
N ASN A 100 7.09 1.23 9.43
CA ASN A 100 6.65 2.62 9.49
C ASN A 100 6.89 3.27 8.13
N TYR A 101 5.86 3.29 7.31
CA TYR A 101 5.88 3.96 6.03
C TYR A 101 5.54 5.44 6.19
N PHE A 102 6.22 6.27 5.45
CA PHE A 102 5.85 7.67 5.26
C PHE A 102 6.22 8.10 3.84
N GLN A 103 5.36 8.92 3.26
CA GLN A 103 5.64 9.52 1.95
C GLN A 103 6.33 10.86 2.18
N PRO A 104 7.47 11.12 1.54
CA PRO A 104 8.08 12.45 1.55
C PRO A 104 7.10 13.53 1.10
N SER A 105 7.27 14.74 1.61
CA SER A 105 6.39 15.85 1.24
C SER A 105 6.42 16.10 -0.27
N LEU A 106 5.28 16.49 -0.85
CA LEU A 106 5.20 16.81 -2.28
C LEU A 106 5.67 18.25 -2.60
N SER A 107 5.81 19.10 -1.58
CA SER A 107 6.32 20.47 -1.69
C SER A 107 7.29 20.78 -0.55
N GLU A 108 8.07 21.85 -0.70
CA GLU A 108 9.06 22.27 0.30
C GLU A 108 8.41 22.64 1.64
N ASP A 109 7.25 23.28 1.59
CA ASP A 109 6.52 23.73 2.77
C ASP A 109 5.65 22.66 3.44
N ALA A 110 5.46 21.50 2.80
CA ALA A 110 4.62 20.45 3.33
C ALA A 110 5.41 19.49 4.23
N LYS A 111 4.73 18.88 5.20
CA LYS A 111 5.28 17.80 6.01
C LYS A 111 5.15 16.46 5.28
N ALA A 112 6.03 15.51 5.62
CA ALA A 112 5.88 14.13 5.18
C ALA A 112 4.52 13.57 5.63
N CYS A 113 3.87 12.81 4.75
CA CYS A 113 2.61 12.15 5.08
C CYS A 113 2.87 10.86 5.85
N THR A 114 2.37 10.78 7.08
CA THR A 114 2.57 9.64 7.99
C THR A 114 1.32 8.78 8.18
N ILE A 115 0.21 9.18 7.59
CA ILE A 115 -1.07 8.44 7.66
C ILE A 115 -1.24 7.42 6.54
N LEU A 116 -0.17 7.12 5.82
CA LEU A 116 -0.18 6.13 4.75
C LEU A 116 0.44 4.82 5.20
N THR A 117 0.02 3.75 4.54
CA THR A 117 0.67 2.45 4.56
C THR A 117 1.04 2.03 3.15
N LEU A 118 2.14 1.31 3.00
CA LEU A 118 2.48 0.68 1.75
C LEU A 118 1.97 -0.77 1.75
N ASN A 119 1.25 -1.11 0.71
CA ASN A 119 0.65 -2.43 0.54
C ASN A 119 1.26 -3.12 -0.68
N VAL A 120 1.34 -4.44 -0.63
CA VAL A 120 1.93 -5.25 -1.68
C VAL A 120 1.01 -6.40 -2.06
N LYS A 121 0.93 -6.68 -3.35
CA LYS A 121 0.44 -7.94 -3.91
C LYS A 121 1.62 -8.69 -4.47
N GLN A 122 1.78 -9.92 -4.03
CA GLN A 122 2.82 -10.83 -4.48
C GLN A 122 2.24 -12.23 -4.72
N ALA A 123 2.96 -13.04 -5.49
CA ALA A 123 2.49 -14.37 -5.88
C ALA A 123 2.31 -15.32 -4.69
N SER A 124 3.19 -15.24 -3.71
CA SER A 124 3.19 -16.12 -2.53
C SER A 124 4.11 -15.57 -1.44
N GLY A 125 3.89 -16.06 -0.22
CA GLY A 125 4.75 -15.77 0.92
C GLY A 125 4.23 -14.65 1.82
N THR A 126 4.85 -14.55 2.98
CA THR A 126 4.52 -13.59 4.05
C THR A 126 5.59 -12.52 4.23
N GLN A 127 6.57 -12.46 3.31
CA GLN A 127 7.69 -11.53 3.39
C GLN A 127 8.10 -11.06 1.99
N VAL A 128 8.54 -9.80 1.90
CA VAL A 128 9.16 -9.20 0.71
C VAL A 128 10.64 -9.01 0.97
N PRO A 129 11.54 -9.36 0.02
CA PRO A 129 12.95 -9.01 0.14
C PRO A 129 13.12 -7.48 0.25
N ALA A 130 13.79 -7.03 1.30
CA ALA A 130 13.93 -5.59 1.58
C ALA A 130 14.64 -4.85 0.44
N LEU A 131 15.58 -5.50 -0.25
CA LEU A 131 16.28 -4.92 -1.39
C LEU A 131 15.32 -4.56 -2.54
N ILE A 132 14.30 -5.39 -2.81
CA ILE A 132 13.29 -5.10 -3.85
C ILE A 132 12.48 -3.87 -3.46
N LEU A 133 12.06 -3.81 -2.20
CA LEU A 133 11.31 -2.69 -1.67
C LEU A 133 12.14 -1.41 -1.63
N GLN A 134 13.40 -1.49 -1.22
CA GLN A 134 14.34 -0.39 -1.22
C GLN A 134 14.51 0.22 -2.61
N GLU A 135 14.77 -0.63 -3.62
CA GLU A 135 14.96 -0.17 -4.99
C GLU A 135 13.65 0.39 -5.58
N HIS A 136 12.51 -0.23 -5.25
CA HIS A 136 11.20 0.26 -5.64
C HIS A 136 10.93 1.66 -5.09
N LEU A 137 11.10 1.86 -3.78
CA LEU A 137 10.85 3.15 -3.14
C LEU A 137 11.84 4.22 -3.57
N ARG A 138 13.11 3.85 -3.79
CA ARG A 138 14.11 4.78 -4.32
C ARG A 138 13.66 5.35 -5.67
N ARG A 139 13.18 4.50 -6.59
CA ARG A 139 12.67 4.92 -7.90
C ARG A 139 11.35 5.67 -7.79
N PHE A 140 10.46 5.20 -6.94
CA PHE A 140 9.16 5.84 -6.73
C PHE A 140 9.34 7.27 -6.21
N PHE A 141 10.17 7.49 -5.21
CA PHE A 141 10.42 8.81 -4.68
C PHE A 141 11.12 9.72 -5.69
N TYR A 142 12.08 9.20 -6.44
CA TYR A 142 12.78 10.00 -7.44
C TYR A 142 11.89 10.37 -8.64
N ILE A 143 11.11 9.43 -9.17
CA ILE A 143 10.34 9.62 -10.40
C ILE A 143 8.99 10.27 -10.12
N SER A 144 8.26 9.76 -9.13
CA SER A 144 6.85 10.11 -8.92
C SER A 144 6.65 11.20 -7.88
N VAL A 145 7.48 11.20 -6.84
CA VAL A 145 7.47 12.23 -5.79
C VAL A 145 8.45 13.36 -6.11
N LEU A 146 9.27 13.21 -7.15
CA LEU A 146 10.24 14.18 -7.64
C LEU A 146 11.20 14.66 -6.55
N LYS A 147 11.57 13.77 -5.63
CA LYS A 147 12.56 14.09 -4.60
C LYS A 147 13.96 13.79 -5.08
N ALA A 148 14.86 14.73 -4.81
CA ALA A 148 16.28 14.50 -5.03
C ALA A 148 16.79 13.35 -4.16
N HIS A 149 17.87 12.70 -4.59
CA HIS A 149 18.53 11.64 -3.81
C HIS A 149 18.98 12.10 -2.43
N GLU A 150 19.07 13.41 -2.23
CA GLU A 150 19.50 14.07 -0.99
C GLU A 150 18.34 14.42 -0.05
N ASP A 151 17.08 14.14 -0.42
CA ASP A 151 15.97 14.35 0.49
C ASP A 151 16.15 13.51 1.75
N GLY A 152 16.34 14.18 2.89
CA GLY A 152 16.69 13.53 4.16
C GLY A 152 15.60 12.57 4.66
N THR A 153 14.34 12.78 4.27
CA THR A 153 13.22 11.93 4.65
C THR A 153 13.20 10.66 3.79
N ALA A 154 13.28 10.81 2.48
CA ALA A 154 13.36 9.69 1.55
C ALA A 154 14.61 8.83 1.83
N SER A 155 15.77 9.47 2.01
CA SER A 155 17.05 8.81 2.29
C SER A 155 17.03 8.00 3.58
N ARG A 156 16.39 8.49 4.65
CA ARG A 156 16.26 7.75 5.91
C ARG A 156 15.48 6.46 5.73
N LEU A 157 14.33 6.50 5.04
CA LEU A 157 13.52 5.31 4.81
C LEU A 157 14.24 4.31 3.91
N VAL A 158 14.80 4.76 2.81
CA VAL A 158 15.56 3.93 1.87
C VAL A 158 16.81 3.35 2.54
N GLY A 159 17.52 4.15 3.36
CA GLY A 159 18.68 3.70 4.14
C GLY A 159 18.31 2.64 5.17
N TRP A 160 17.23 2.85 5.93
CA TRP A 160 16.74 1.86 6.88
C TRP A 160 16.38 0.52 6.18
N LEU A 161 15.71 0.55 5.04
CA LEU A 161 15.42 -0.65 4.25
C LEU A 161 16.70 -1.39 3.85
N GLY A 162 17.78 -0.68 3.57
CA GLY A 162 19.10 -1.27 3.27
C GLY A 162 19.71 -2.07 4.42
N THR A 163 19.28 -1.84 5.65
CA THR A 163 19.72 -2.61 6.84
C THR A 163 18.86 -3.87 7.10
N GLN A 164 17.74 -4.02 6.38
CA GLN A 164 16.82 -5.14 6.53
C GLN A 164 17.09 -6.23 5.49
N ASN A 165 16.86 -7.48 5.86
CA ASN A 165 16.88 -8.58 4.90
C ASN A 165 15.52 -8.79 4.24
N ARG A 166 14.45 -8.74 5.02
CA ARG A 166 13.07 -8.97 4.59
C ARG A 166 12.11 -8.09 5.38
N ILE A 167 11.00 -7.73 4.75
CA ILE A 167 9.89 -7.02 5.38
C ILE A 167 8.69 -7.96 5.42
N GLU A 168 8.08 -8.09 6.57
CA GLU A 168 6.89 -8.92 6.75
C GLU A 168 5.68 -8.31 6.05
N VAL A 169 4.88 -9.20 5.46
CA VAL A 169 3.57 -8.85 4.92
C VAL A 169 2.53 -9.25 5.95
N GLU A 170 1.73 -8.30 6.37
CA GLU A 170 0.59 -8.57 7.24
C GLU A 170 -0.39 -9.48 6.50
N GLY A 171 -0.53 -10.73 6.97
CA GLY A 171 -1.49 -11.66 6.37
C GLY A 171 -2.92 -11.12 6.49
N ARG A 172 -3.84 -11.64 5.69
CA ARG A 172 -5.28 -11.29 5.65
C ARG A 172 -6.04 -11.38 6.98
N PRO A 173 -5.59 -11.31 8.12
CA PRO A 173 -6.34 -11.88 9.17
C PRO A 173 -6.98 -10.91 10.12
N ALA A 174 -6.25 -10.50 11.10
CA ALA A 174 -6.82 -9.83 12.25
C ALA A 174 -7.37 -8.44 11.90
N PHE A 175 -6.66 -7.68 11.05
CA PHE A 175 -7.08 -6.34 10.65
C PHE A 175 -8.36 -6.39 9.80
N TYR A 176 -8.40 -7.28 8.78
CA TYR A 176 -9.59 -7.43 7.93
C TYR A 176 -10.79 -7.98 8.71
N LYS A 177 -10.57 -8.96 9.61
CA LYS A 177 -11.64 -9.45 10.48
C LYS A 177 -12.13 -8.38 11.46
N ARG A 178 -11.24 -7.55 11.97
CA ARG A 178 -11.62 -6.38 12.80
C ARG A 178 -12.37 -5.35 11.99
N LEU A 179 -11.92 -5.03 10.79
CA LEU A 179 -12.66 -4.20 9.86
C LEU A 179 -14.06 -4.75 9.61
N GLN A 180 -14.20 -6.01 9.24
CA GLN A 180 -15.51 -6.63 9.03
C GLN A 180 -16.42 -6.55 10.25
N LYS A 181 -15.93 -6.85 11.44
CA LYS A 181 -16.75 -6.82 12.67
C LYS A 181 -17.12 -5.42 13.13
N SER A 182 -16.23 -4.44 12.94
CA SER A 182 -16.39 -3.11 13.53
C SER A 182 -17.01 -2.08 12.59
N PHE A 183 -16.85 -2.24 11.27
CA PHE A 183 -17.21 -1.22 10.27
C PHE A 183 -18.39 -1.55 9.37
N TYR A 184 -18.80 -2.82 9.30
CA TYR A 184 -20.02 -3.17 8.55
C TYR A 184 -21.31 -2.93 9.31
N SER A 185 -21.27 -2.54 10.59
CA SER A 185 -22.39 -1.87 11.23
C SER A 185 -22.26 -0.35 10.98
N SER A 186 -22.93 0.15 9.97
CA SER A 186 -22.85 1.54 9.48
C SER A 186 -23.04 2.63 10.54
N GLU A 187 -23.58 2.32 11.70
CA GLU A 187 -23.74 3.25 12.82
C GLU A 187 -22.49 3.37 13.72
N ALA A 188 -21.58 2.41 13.69
CA ALA A 188 -20.40 2.43 14.57
C ALA A 188 -19.32 3.40 14.09
N VAL A 189 -19.21 3.60 12.78
CA VAL A 189 -18.20 4.49 12.17
C VAL A 189 -18.44 5.95 12.53
N THR A 190 -19.69 6.37 12.73
CA THR A 190 -20.03 7.76 13.06
C THR A 190 -19.88 8.11 14.53
N ARG A 191 -19.69 7.15 15.43
CA ARG A 191 -19.77 7.37 16.87
C ARG A 191 -18.51 7.08 17.68
N ARG A 192 -17.50 6.41 17.14
CA ARG A 192 -16.26 6.08 17.87
C ARG A 192 -15.04 6.68 17.19
N PRO A 193 -14.11 7.29 17.94
CA PRO A 193 -12.79 7.59 17.42
C PRO A 193 -12.15 6.30 16.89
N LEU A 194 -11.60 6.35 15.70
CA LEU A 194 -11.02 5.19 15.03
C LEU A 194 -9.93 4.51 15.84
N SER A 195 -9.13 5.28 16.60
CA SER A 195 -8.15 4.76 17.55
C SER A 195 -8.76 3.72 18.51
N LEU A 196 -9.99 3.93 19.00
CA LEU A 196 -10.65 3.00 19.91
C LEU A 196 -11.13 1.70 19.27
N LEU A 197 -11.26 1.66 17.94
CA LEU A 197 -11.67 0.45 17.21
C LEU A 197 -10.49 -0.51 16.97
N PHE A 198 -9.27 0.00 17.07
CA PHE A 198 -8.04 -0.77 16.87
C PHE A 198 -7.36 -1.14 18.19
N ASP A 199 -7.71 -0.46 19.29
CA ASP A 199 -7.14 -0.67 20.63
C ASP A 199 -7.94 -1.64 21.50
N GLU A 200 -8.98 -2.31 20.98
CA GLU A 200 -9.65 -3.35 21.76
C GLU A 200 -8.65 -4.49 22.03
N PRO A 201 -8.40 -4.80 23.31
CA PRO A 201 -7.48 -5.86 23.68
C PRO A 201 -7.98 -7.19 23.09
N ASN A 202 -7.04 -8.01 22.65
CA ASN A 202 -7.33 -9.39 22.25
C ASN A 202 -8.18 -10.06 23.34
N VAL A 203 -9.45 -10.20 23.10
CA VAL A 203 -10.27 -11.13 23.87
C VAL A 203 -9.84 -12.50 23.42
N THR A 204 -8.84 -13.04 24.11
CA THR A 204 -8.53 -14.46 24.10
C THR A 204 -9.75 -15.19 24.62
N GLY A 205 -10.36 -15.96 23.78
CA GLY A 205 -11.42 -16.91 24.03
C GLY A 205 -11.41 -17.93 22.90
#